data_c335f62456d0d5ad32d9ee43d861cd6e
#
_entry.id   c335f62456d0d5ad32d9ee43d861cd6e
#
_cell.length_a   1.000
_cell.length_b   1.000
_cell.length_c   1.000
_cell.angle_alpha   90.00
_cell.angle_beta   90.00
_cell.angle_gamma   90.00
#
_symmetry.space_group_name_H-M   'P 1'
#
loop_
_entity.id
_entity.type
_entity.pdbx_description
1 polymer ?
#
loop_
_entity_poly.entity_id
_entity_poly.type
_entity_poly.pdbx_seq_one_letter_code
_entity_poly.pdbx_strand_id
1 'polypeptide(L)'
;MCQTLEVQISGFYAWSKQPKSHRKREDERLLGLIKHSWLESGGVYGYRKVTSDLRDLGEKCSKHRVARLMAQEGLQDQVGYKKYRGKHGGKPALVASNILDRDFNAPAPNQ
;
A
#
# COMPACT_ATOMS: atom_id res chain seq x y z
N MET A 1 -20.86 -16.22 -36.08
CA MET A 1 -20.52 -15.71 -34.72
C MET A 1 -19.81 -14.40 -34.75
N CYS A 2 -18.68 -14.25 -35.43
CA CYS A 2 -17.95 -12.97 -35.44
C CYS A 2 -18.75 -11.81 -36.05
N GLN A 3 -19.62 -12.07 -37.03
CA GLN A 3 -20.49 -11.06 -37.63
C GLN A 3 -21.57 -10.54 -36.66
N THR A 4 -22.09 -11.40 -35.82
CA THR A 4 -23.12 -11.05 -34.83
C THR A 4 -22.56 -10.18 -33.69
N LEU A 5 -21.27 -10.36 -33.34
CA LEU A 5 -20.58 -9.64 -32.30
C LEU A 5 -19.75 -8.46 -32.82
N GLU A 6 -19.78 -8.20 -34.13
CA GLU A 6 -18.99 -7.15 -34.79
C GLU A 6 -17.48 -7.25 -34.52
N VAL A 7 -16.98 -8.49 -34.36
CA VAL A 7 -15.57 -8.77 -34.08
C VAL A 7 -14.89 -9.22 -35.36
N GLN A 8 -13.71 -8.70 -35.65
CA GLN A 8 -12.91 -9.16 -36.78
C GLN A 8 -12.46 -10.61 -36.58
N ILE A 9 -12.57 -11.41 -37.64
CA ILE A 9 -12.23 -12.85 -37.65
C ILE A 9 -10.74 -13.03 -37.22
N SER A 10 -9.84 -12.20 -37.72
CA SER A 10 -8.41 -12.24 -37.37
C SER A 10 -8.16 -12.01 -35.86
N GLY A 11 -8.88 -11.10 -35.28
CA GLY A 11 -8.80 -10.82 -33.84
C GLY A 11 -9.29 -11.99 -32.98
N PHE A 12 -10.36 -12.64 -33.41
CA PHE A 12 -10.90 -13.84 -32.77
C PHE A 12 -9.89 -15.00 -32.78
N TYR A 13 -9.29 -15.30 -33.91
CA TYR A 13 -8.29 -16.36 -33.98
C TYR A 13 -7.02 -16.05 -33.22
N ALA A 14 -6.56 -14.83 -33.23
CA ALA A 14 -5.43 -14.39 -32.41
C ALA A 14 -5.71 -14.55 -30.91
N TRP A 15 -6.90 -14.18 -30.46
CA TRP A 15 -7.35 -14.37 -29.08
C TRP A 15 -7.47 -15.85 -28.71
N SER A 16 -8.00 -16.69 -29.60
CA SER A 16 -8.13 -18.14 -29.38
C SER A 16 -6.78 -18.84 -29.25
N LYS A 17 -5.77 -18.41 -30.02
CA LYS A 17 -4.41 -18.95 -29.94
C LYS A 17 -3.64 -18.47 -28.72
N GLN A 18 -3.83 -17.21 -28.31
CA GLN A 18 -3.15 -16.60 -27.17
C GLN A 18 -4.17 -15.84 -26.32
N PRO A 19 -4.92 -16.53 -25.45
CA PRO A 19 -5.97 -15.90 -24.65
C PRO A 19 -5.43 -14.89 -23.63
N LYS A 20 -4.15 -14.99 -23.28
CA LYS A 20 -3.49 -14.07 -22.35
C LYS A 20 -2.61 -13.09 -23.11
N SER A 21 -2.82 -11.78 -22.89
CA SER A 21 -1.94 -10.75 -23.42
C SER A 21 -0.52 -10.84 -22.82
N HIS A 22 0.46 -10.29 -23.52
CA HIS A 22 1.84 -10.21 -23.00
C HIS A 22 1.88 -9.54 -21.60
N ARG A 23 1.12 -8.46 -21.44
CA ARG A 23 1.01 -7.77 -20.16
C ARG A 23 0.47 -8.66 -19.04
N LYS A 24 -0.52 -9.48 -19.33
CA LYS A 24 -1.10 -10.40 -18.34
C LYS A 24 -0.11 -11.47 -17.91
N ARG A 25 0.65 -12.02 -18.86
CA ARG A 25 1.74 -12.98 -18.55
C ARG A 25 2.83 -12.36 -17.68
N GLU A 26 3.22 -11.12 -17.98
CA GLU A 26 4.16 -10.36 -17.18
C GLU A 26 3.61 -10.03 -15.78
N ASP A 27 2.33 -9.71 -15.67
CA ASP A 27 1.68 -9.50 -14.39
C ASP A 27 1.64 -10.78 -13.54
N GLU A 28 1.39 -11.93 -14.15
CA GLU A 28 1.43 -13.24 -13.46
C GLU A 28 2.84 -13.58 -12.97
N ARG A 29 3.87 -13.33 -13.79
CA ARG A 29 5.27 -13.52 -13.40
C ARG A 29 5.64 -12.60 -12.24
N LEU A 30 5.31 -11.32 -12.36
CA LEU A 30 5.57 -10.31 -11.32
C LEU A 30 4.83 -10.63 -10.03
N LEU A 31 3.60 -11.14 -10.13
CA LEU A 31 2.81 -11.56 -8.99
C LEU A 31 3.47 -12.71 -8.21
N GLY A 32 4.11 -13.65 -8.90
CA GLY A 32 4.91 -14.70 -8.27
C GLY A 32 6.04 -14.13 -7.41
N LEU A 33 6.77 -13.15 -7.93
CA LEU A 33 7.83 -12.45 -7.20
C LEU A 33 7.29 -11.63 -6.02
N ILE A 34 6.16 -10.96 -6.21
CA ILE A 34 5.47 -10.21 -5.15
C ILE A 34 5.07 -11.14 -3.99
N LYS A 35 4.46 -12.28 -4.31
CA LYS A 35 4.06 -13.29 -3.30
C LYS A 35 5.28 -13.82 -2.55
N HIS A 36 6.37 -14.07 -3.24
CA HIS A 36 7.61 -14.55 -2.62
C HIS A 36 8.15 -13.53 -1.61
N SER A 37 8.33 -12.27 -2.02
CA SER A 37 8.80 -11.19 -1.14
C SER A 37 7.85 -10.97 0.05
N TRP A 38 6.55 -11.02 -0.18
CA TRP A 38 5.55 -10.86 0.87
C TRP A 38 5.60 -12.01 1.89
N LEU A 39 5.73 -13.27 1.42
CA LEU A 39 5.84 -14.44 2.29
C LEU A 39 7.16 -14.46 3.07
N GLU A 40 8.27 -14.07 2.46
CA GLU A 40 9.57 -13.95 3.15
C GLU A 40 9.50 -12.95 4.31
N SER A 41 8.71 -11.89 4.16
CA SER A 41 8.51 -10.92 5.24
C SER A 41 7.53 -11.38 6.32
N GLY A 42 6.92 -12.55 6.18
CA GLY A 42 5.87 -13.03 7.08
C GLY A 42 4.55 -12.25 6.95
N GLY A 43 4.26 -11.70 5.77
CA GLY A 43 3.04 -10.93 5.52
C GLY A 43 3.07 -9.49 6.07
N VAL A 44 4.24 -8.98 6.41
CA VAL A 44 4.40 -7.64 7.01
C VAL A 44 4.58 -6.55 5.96
N TYR A 45 5.21 -6.87 4.82
CA TYR A 45 5.55 -5.86 3.82
C TYR A 45 4.33 -5.38 3.03
N GLY A 46 4.16 -4.06 2.99
CA GLY A 46 3.23 -3.40 2.09
C GLY A 46 3.83 -3.18 0.70
N TYR A 47 3.00 -2.72 -0.24
CA TYR A 47 3.38 -2.56 -1.65
C TYR A 47 4.64 -1.70 -1.87
N ARG A 48 4.90 -0.71 -1.00
CA ARG A 48 6.09 0.16 -1.11
C ARG A 48 7.37 -0.61 -0.87
N LYS A 49 7.40 -1.42 0.19
CA LYS A 49 8.57 -2.23 0.54
C LYS A 49 8.78 -3.35 -0.47
N VAL A 50 7.71 -4.04 -0.86
CA VAL A 50 7.76 -5.05 -1.92
C VAL A 50 8.28 -4.46 -3.23
N THR A 51 7.85 -3.24 -3.61
CA THR A 51 8.38 -2.56 -4.80
C THR A 51 9.87 -2.28 -4.70
N SER A 52 10.36 -1.89 -3.51
CA SER A 52 11.79 -1.68 -3.26
C SER A 52 12.57 -2.97 -3.44
N ASP A 53 12.12 -4.06 -2.85
CA ASP A 53 12.75 -5.38 -2.95
C ASP A 53 12.80 -5.87 -4.41
N LEU A 54 11.71 -5.68 -5.17
CA LEU A 54 11.68 -6.04 -6.59
C LEU A 54 12.66 -5.20 -7.42
N ARG A 55 12.82 -3.93 -7.12
CA ARG A 55 13.81 -3.06 -7.78
C ARG A 55 15.24 -3.47 -7.45
N ASP A 56 15.49 -3.90 -6.22
CA ASP A 56 16.77 -4.42 -5.78
C ASP A 56 17.12 -5.73 -6.51
N LEU A 57 16.10 -6.51 -6.89
CA LEU A 57 16.26 -7.70 -7.76
C LEU A 57 16.46 -7.35 -9.25
N GLY A 58 16.39 -6.06 -9.61
CA GLY A 58 16.55 -5.59 -10.98
C GLY A 58 15.26 -5.53 -11.80
N GLU A 59 14.10 -5.70 -11.17
CA GLU A 59 12.81 -5.63 -11.85
C GLU A 59 12.34 -4.18 -12.05
N LYS A 60 11.96 -3.87 -13.28
CA LYS A 60 11.38 -2.55 -13.61
C LYS A 60 9.87 -2.56 -13.42
N CYS A 61 9.43 -2.22 -12.22
CA CYS A 61 8.01 -2.15 -11.90
C CYS A 61 7.65 -0.83 -11.22
N SER A 62 6.44 -0.35 -11.47
CA SER A 62 5.91 0.82 -10.79
C SER A 62 5.19 0.40 -9.50
N LYS A 63 5.25 1.25 -8.48
CA LYS A 63 4.55 1.03 -7.21
C LYS A 63 3.04 0.83 -7.38
N HIS A 64 2.43 1.52 -8.34
CA HIS A 64 0.99 1.40 -8.62
C HIS A 64 0.62 0.04 -9.22
N ARG A 65 1.50 -0.51 -10.08
CA ARG A 65 1.32 -1.86 -10.64
C ARG A 65 1.39 -2.91 -9.54
N VAL A 66 2.39 -2.81 -8.67
CA VAL A 66 2.57 -3.72 -7.51
C VAL A 66 1.36 -3.63 -6.57
N ALA A 67 0.93 -2.42 -6.22
CA ALA A 67 -0.23 -2.20 -5.35
C ALA A 67 -1.50 -2.83 -5.94
N ARG A 68 -1.74 -2.66 -7.25
CA ARG A 68 -2.89 -3.27 -7.94
C ARG A 68 -2.84 -4.79 -7.89
N LEU A 69 -1.69 -5.39 -8.18
CA LEU A 69 -1.52 -6.85 -8.16
C LEU A 69 -1.69 -7.43 -6.75
N MET A 70 -1.15 -6.76 -5.75
CA MET A 70 -1.34 -7.16 -4.34
C MET A 70 -2.82 -7.08 -3.94
N ALA A 71 -3.53 -6.02 -4.34
CA ALA A 71 -4.96 -5.87 -4.06
C ALA A 71 -5.80 -6.97 -4.74
N GLN A 72 -5.47 -7.37 -5.96
CA GLN A 72 -6.15 -8.46 -6.67
C GLN A 72 -6.04 -9.81 -5.95
N GLU A 73 -4.91 -10.05 -5.30
CA GLU A 73 -4.65 -11.30 -4.57
C GLU A 73 -4.99 -11.20 -3.08
N GLY A 74 -5.47 -10.05 -2.62
CA GLY A 74 -5.78 -9.82 -1.21
C GLY A 74 -4.56 -9.80 -0.30
N LEU A 75 -3.38 -9.53 -0.83
CA LEU A 75 -2.16 -9.39 -0.06
C LEU A 75 -2.13 -8.02 0.62
N GLN A 76 -2.19 -8.02 1.92
CA GLN A 76 -2.18 -6.79 2.73
C GLN A 76 -1.02 -6.82 3.71
N ASP A 77 -0.50 -5.64 4.01
CA ASP A 77 0.46 -5.46 5.08
C ASP A 77 -0.24 -5.58 6.45
N GLN A 78 0.51 -6.03 7.43
CA GLN A 78 0.05 -5.99 8.81
C GLN A 78 0.12 -4.57 9.32
N VAL A 79 -1.00 -3.87 9.27
CA VAL A 79 -1.12 -2.57 9.91
C VAL A 79 -1.22 -2.80 11.42
N GLY A 80 -0.24 -2.29 12.17
CA GLY A 80 -0.29 -2.31 13.62
C GLY A 80 -1.59 -1.68 14.14
N TYR A 81 -2.02 -2.08 15.32
CA TYR A 81 -3.22 -1.55 15.97
C TYR A 81 -3.27 -0.03 15.83
N LYS A 82 -4.26 0.48 15.15
CA LYS A 82 -4.61 1.89 15.27
C LYS A 82 -4.98 2.10 16.74
N LYS A 83 -4.09 2.73 17.49
CA LYS A 83 -4.49 3.28 18.78
C LYS A 83 -5.75 4.09 18.54
N TYR A 84 -6.86 3.62 19.11
CA TYR A 84 -8.09 4.39 19.10
C TYR A 84 -7.72 5.77 19.69
N ARG A 85 -7.70 6.79 18.85
CA ARG A 85 -7.58 8.16 19.36
C ARG A 85 -8.84 8.39 20.16
N GLY A 86 -8.74 8.26 21.48
CA GLY A 86 -9.82 8.65 22.36
C GLY A 86 -10.31 10.02 21.92
N LYS A 87 -11.58 10.26 22.00
CA LYS A 87 -12.14 11.59 21.76
C LYS A 87 -11.51 12.55 22.78
N HIS A 88 -10.37 13.17 22.42
CA HIS A 88 -9.77 14.27 23.19
C HIS A 88 -10.54 15.56 22.96
N GLY A 89 -11.86 15.51 22.99
CA GLY A 89 -12.72 16.67 22.71
C GLY A 89 -13.57 17.11 23.89
N GLY A 90 -13.30 16.62 25.09
CA GLY A 90 -13.91 17.18 26.27
C GLY A 90 -13.14 18.42 26.70
N LYS A 91 -13.83 19.55 26.89
CA LYS A 91 -13.25 20.68 27.63
C LYS A 91 -12.82 20.13 28.99
N PRO A 92 -11.56 20.31 29.42
CA PRO A 92 -11.15 19.89 30.77
C PRO A 92 -12.01 20.61 31.79
N ALA A 93 -12.60 19.87 32.70
CA ALA A 93 -13.53 20.43 33.71
C ALA A 93 -12.87 21.43 34.64
N LEU A 94 -11.56 21.34 34.78
CA LEU A 94 -10.74 22.26 35.61
C LEU A 94 -9.38 22.47 34.94
N VAL A 95 -9.14 23.69 34.52
CA VAL A 95 -7.81 24.10 34.06
C VAL A 95 -7.20 24.95 35.18
N ALA A 96 -6.05 24.52 35.72
CA ALA A 96 -5.30 25.33 36.65
C ALA A 96 -4.88 26.65 35.99
N SER A 97 -5.02 27.77 36.70
CA SER A 97 -4.57 29.06 36.21
C SER A 97 -3.06 29.03 35.95
N ASN A 98 -2.64 29.61 34.84
CA ASN A 98 -1.21 29.71 34.54
C ASN A 98 -0.58 30.85 35.36
N ILE A 99 -0.03 30.50 36.51
CA ILE A 99 0.56 31.48 37.45
C ILE A 99 1.85 32.08 36.88
N LEU A 100 2.61 31.31 36.11
CA LEU A 100 3.89 31.77 35.56
C LEU A 100 3.77 32.62 34.30
N ASP A 101 2.65 32.54 33.60
CA ASP A 101 2.37 33.26 32.36
C ASP A 101 3.57 33.36 31.38
N ARG A 102 4.28 32.26 31.21
CA ARG A 102 5.53 32.14 30.41
C ARG A 102 6.68 33.05 30.92
N ASP A 103 6.63 33.47 32.15
CA ASP A 103 7.77 34.18 32.79
C ASP A 103 8.78 33.15 33.31
N PHE A 104 9.85 32.97 32.55
CA PHE A 104 10.94 32.04 32.87
C PHE A 104 12.09 32.72 33.62
N ASN A 105 11.99 34.02 33.90
CA ASN A 105 13.02 34.79 34.64
C ASN A 105 12.74 34.77 36.14
N ALA A 106 13.27 33.78 36.82
CA ALA A 106 13.23 33.76 38.29
C ALA A 106 14.42 34.56 38.84
N PRO A 107 14.19 35.59 39.70
CA PRO A 107 15.27 36.41 40.26
C PRO A 107 16.07 35.67 41.32
N ALA A 108 15.56 34.56 41.87
CA ALA A 108 16.23 33.73 42.85
C ALA A 108 15.91 32.25 42.68
N PRO A 109 16.80 31.32 43.06
CA PRO A 109 16.49 29.89 43.05
C PRO A 109 15.35 29.58 44.04
N ASN A 110 14.50 28.60 43.72
CA ASN A 110 13.34 28.13 44.49
C ASN A 110 12.15 29.11 44.59
N GLN A 111 11.96 29.92 43.55
CA GLN A 111 10.73 30.71 43.41
C GLN A 111 9.71 30.07 42.48
#